data_104a08130b579be2a58bbba6d72c8d15
#
_entry.id   104a08130b579be2a58bbba6d72c8d15
#
_cell.length_a   1.000
_cell.length_b   1.000
_cell.length_c   1.000
_cell.angle_alpha   90.00
_cell.angle_beta   90.00
_cell.angle_gamma   90.00
#
_symmetry.space_group_name_H-M   'P 1'
#
loop_
_entity.id
_entity.type
_entity.pdbx_description
1 polymer ?
#
loop_
_entity_poly.entity_id
_entity_poly.type
_entity_poly.pdbx_seq_one_letter_code
_entity_poly.pdbx_strand_id
1 'polypeptide(L)'
;MQIKFVLREAFKGLGRNLTMTIALVITTAISVALVVAGVLVSNMARETQEIYLERVEVMIQLDEEISNTDQDCSSAACAEVKDILEADDGVETVTYRSREDSYQRFVEVFRDTDPVLVEETSPDALPAALHVRLVNPTDTAPVDAVRDLPQVDTIVDQVEEVRSATNNLNSIRNATFLLAFVQAVAAIFLIANMVQIAAYNRSTEIGIMRMVGASRWITQAPFVLEAVVASFIGVVLAGLGVFAAKSTIVDSSLASLYQSQLLAPIQTSDIWVSWPLVGIAAILAAAITASVTLRAYVRK
;
A
#
# COMPACT_ATOMS: atom_id res chain seq x y z
N MET A 1 24.36 2.45 -39.91
CA MET A 1 23.47 1.69 -40.85
C MET A 1 22.72 0.58 -40.11
N GLN A 2 23.31 -0.15 -39.17
CA GLN A 2 22.74 -1.31 -38.46
C GLN A 2 21.52 -0.97 -37.54
N ILE A 3 21.54 0.14 -36.81
CA ILE A 3 20.47 0.51 -35.87
C ILE A 3 19.17 0.83 -36.62
N LYS A 4 19.23 1.56 -37.74
CA LYS A 4 18.03 1.84 -38.57
C LYS A 4 17.38 0.56 -39.11
N PHE A 5 18.19 -0.43 -39.46
CA PHE A 5 17.72 -1.72 -39.94
C PHE A 5 16.98 -2.46 -38.80
N VAL A 6 17.58 -2.56 -37.60
CA VAL A 6 17.01 -3.24 -36.45
C VAL A 6 15.69 -2.59 -36.04
N LEU A 7 15.62 -1.26 -35.96
CA LEU A 7 14.39 -0.53 -35.65
C LEU A 7 13.29 -0.79 -36.67
N ARG A 8 13.60 -0.66 -37.97
CA ARG A 8 12.63 -0.88 -39.04
C ARG A 8 12.08 -2.31 -39.01
N GLU A 9 12.94 -3.30 -38.74
CA GLU A 9 12.56 -4.71 -38.70
C GLU A 9 11.70 -5.03 -37.47
N ALA A 10 12.01 -4.41 -36.30
CA ALA A 10 11.19 -4.55 -35.09
C ALA A 10 9.77 -3.97 -35.29
N PHE A 11 9.65 -2.78 -35.90
CA PHE A 11 8.32 -2.21 -36.19
C PHE A 11 7.50 -3.04 -37.19
N LYS A 12 8.15 -3.63 -38.19
CA LYS A 12 7.49 -4.57 -39.10
C LYS A 12 7.03 -5.85 -38.37
N GLY A 13 7.83 -6.34 -37.42
CA GLY A 13 7.53 -7.52 -36.62
C GLY A 13 6.30 -7.35 -35.77
N LEU A 14 6.17 -6.21 -35.09
CA LEU A 14 5.00 -5.84 -34.29
C LEU A 14 3.69 -5.87 -35.14
N GLY A 15 3.74 -5.38 -36.37
CA GLY A 15 2.59 -5.38 -37.29
C GLY A 15 2.23 -6.77 -37.82
N ARG A 16 3.18 -7.69 -37.99
CA ARG A 16 2.93 -9.05 -38.52
C ARG A 16 2.28 -9.97 -37.49
N ASN A 17 2.47 -9.73 -36.19
CA ASN A 17 1.90 -10.51 -35.09
C ASN A 17 1.06 -9.63 -34.17
N LEU A 18 0.17 -8.82 -34.76
CA LEU A 18 -0.60 -7.80 -34.05
C LEU A 18 -1.34 -8.35 -32.82
N THR A 19 -2.00 -9.48 -32.95
CA THR A 19 -2.76 -10.11 -31.86
C THR A 19 -1.87 -10.46 -30.66
N MET A 20 -0.70 -11.04 -30.91
CA MET A 20 0.25 -11.38 -29.84
C MET A 20 0.87 -10.12 -29.22
N THR A 21 1.16 -9.12 -30.05
CA THR A 21 1.68 -7.83 -29.57
C THR A 21 0.66 -7.15 -28.66
N ILE A 22 -0.62 -7.09 -29.07
CA ILE A 22 -1.69 -6.53 -28.25
C ILE A 22 -1.83 -7.31 -26.93
N ALA A 23 -1.84 -8.64 -26.98
CA ALA A 23 -1.92 -9.47 -25.78
C ALA A 23 -0.76 -9.17 -24.83
N LEU A 24 0.46 -9.06 -25.34
CA LEU A 24 1.64 -8.70 -24.53
C LEU A 24 1.52 -7.29 -23.94
N VAL A 25 1.10 -6.31 -24.73
CA VAL A 25 0.90 -4.92 -24.26
C VAL A 25 -0.11 -4.89 -23.12
N ILE A 26 -1.27 -5.53 -23.29
CA ILE A 26 -2.35 -5.57 -22.28
C ILE A 26 -1.86 -6.29 -21.00
N THR A 27 -1.24 -7.46 -21.16
CA THR A 27 -0.73 -8.22 -20.01
C THR A 27 0.33 -7.44 -19.25
N THR A 28 1.27 -6.79 -19.95
CA THR A 28 2.28 -5.94 -19.32
C THR A 28 1.64 -4.73 -18.63
N ALA A 29 0.67 -4.09 -19.27
CA ALA A 29 -0.04 -2.95 -18.69
C ALA A 29 -0.75 -3.34 -17.38
N ILE A 30 -1.48 -4.46 -17.37
CA ILE A 30 -2.16 -4.96 -16.18
C ILE A 30 -1.14 -5.34 -15.09
N SER A 31 -0.06 -6.05 -15.44
CA SER A 31 0.97 -6.44 -14.47
C SER A 31 1.61 -5.24 -13.80
N VAL A 32 2.02 -4.23 -14.58
CA VAL A 32 2.63 -3.00 -14.06
C VAL A 32 1.64 -2.22 -13.22
N ALA A 33 0.38 -2.08 -13.68
CA ALA A 33 -0.65 -1.37 -12.94
C ALA A 33 -0.94 -2.05 -11.58
N LEU A 34 -0.99 -3.37 -11.51
CA LEU A 34 -1.18 -4.12 -10.25
C LEU A 34 0.00 -3.95 -9.28
N VAL A 35 1.24 -3.99 -9.79
CA VAL A 35 2.41 -3.74 -8.93
C VAL A 35 2.39 -2.32 -8.37
N VAL A 36 2.12 -1.33 -9.22
CA VAL A 36 2.02 0.08 -8.80
C VAL A 36 0.88 0.25 -7.80
N ALA A 37 -0.31 -0.32 -8.06
CA ALA A 37 -1.43 -0.28 -7.11
C ALA A 37 -1.06 -0.90 -5.75
N GLY A 38 -0.35 -2.04 -5.75
CA GLY A 38 0.14 -2.67 -4.51
C GLY A 38 1.09 -1.76 -3.72
N VAL A 39 1.98 -1.03 -4.40
CA VAL A 39 2.87 -0.05 -3.76
C VAL A 39 2.07 1.12 -3.18
N LEU A 40 1.10 1.66 -3.95
CA LEU A 40 0.26 2.77 -3.49
C LEU A 40 -0.58 2.39 -2.27
N VAL A 41 -1.19 1.20 -2.26
CA VAL A 41 -1.92 0.68 -1.09
C VAL A 41 -0.99 0.50 0.11
N SER A 42 0.25 0.04 -0.12
CA SER A 42 1.25 -0.09 0.94
C SER A 42 1.63 1.26 1.57
N ASN A 43 1.82 2.29 0.75
CA ASN A 43 2.12 3.64 1.24
C ASN A 43 0.92 4.23 1.98
N MET A 44 -0.28 4.14 1.41
CA MET A 44 -1.52 4.57 2.06
C MET A 44 -1.72 3.88 3.42
N ALA A 45 -1.49 2.56 3.50
CA ALA A 45 -1.62 1.82 4.75
C ALA A 45 -0.64 2.32 5.82
N ARG A 46 0.62 2.58 5.43
CA ARG A 46 1.65 3.10 6.33
C ARG A 46 1.32 4.51 6.82
N GLU A 47 0.98 5.41 5.91
CA GLU A 47 0.62 6.79 6.27
C GLU A 47 -0.67 6.82 7.13
N THR A 48 -1.64 5.97 6.82
CA THR A 48 -2.85 5.83 7.64
C THR A 48 -2.48 5.36 9.05
N GLN A 49 -1.61 4.36 9.17
CA GLN A 49 -1.15 3.87 10.46
C GLN A 49 -0.43 4.96 11.27
N GLU A 50 0.44 5.75 10.64
CA GLU A 50 1.12 6.88 11.28
C GLU A 50 0.11 7.90 11.83
N ILE A 51 -0.90 8.31 11.02
CA ILE A 51 -1.97 9.23 11.44
C ILE A 51 -2.74 8.69 12.67
N TYR A 52 -3.03 7.39 12.68
CA TYR A 52 -3.75 6.79 13.81
C TYR A 52 -2.86 6.68 15.05
N LEU A 53 -1.62 6.23 14.90
CA LEU A 53 -0.70 6.09 16.03
C LEU A 53 -0.38 7.43 16.69
N GLU A 54 -0.31 8.53 15.92
CA GLU A 54 -0.14 9.87 16.48
C GLU A 54 -1.32 10.33 17.35
N ARG A 55 -2.51 9.72 17.15
CA ARG A 55 -3.75 10.10 17.85
C ARG A 55 -4.19 9.09 18.89
N VAL A 56 -3.58 7.92 18.90
CA VAL A 56 -3.94 6.87 19.87
C VAL A 56 -3.51 7.32 21.27
N GLU A 57 -4.50 7.33 22.15
CA GLU A 57 -4.33 7.48 23.58
C GLU A 57 -4.77 6.18 24.24
N VAL A 58 -4.02 5.71 25.20
CA VAL A 58 -4.46 4.64 26.08
C VAL A 58 -5.35 5.27 27.17
N MET A 59 -6.59 4.81 27.29
CA MET A 59 -7.52 5.30 28.27
C MET A 59 -7.50 4.38 29.48
N ILE A 60 -7.07 4.92 30.62
CA ILE A 60 -7.07 4.24 31.92
C ILE A 60 -8.29 4.73 32.68
N GLN A 61 -9.32 3.89 32.77
CA GLN A 61 -10.51 4.18 33.54
C GLN A 61 -10.20 4.04 35.02
N LEU A 62 -10.56 5.06 35.78
CA LEU A 62 -10.37 5.09 37.23
C LEU A 62 -11.59 4.52 37.94
N ASP A 63 -11.37 4.09 39.16
CA ASP A 63 -12.40 3.51 40.01
C ASP A 63 -13.58 4.46 40.26
N GLU A 64 -14.65 3.94 40.80
CA GLU A 64 -15.87 4.70 40.99
C GLU A 64 -15.76 5.74 42.11
N GLU A 65 -14.85 5.56 43.10
CA GLU A 65 -14.62 6.50 44.17
C GLU A 65 -13.95 7.78 43.62
N ILE A 66 -12.92 7.65 42.79
CA ILE A 66 -12.26 8.78 42.11
C ILE A 66 -13.24 9.43 41.12
N SER A 67 -13.95 8.61 40.33
CA SER A 67 -14.90 9.11 39.31
C SER A 67 -16.03 9.95 39.91
N ASN A 68 -16.44 9.68 41.15
CA ASN A 68 -17.51 10.43 41.82
C ASN A 68 -17.03 11.66 42.59
N THR A 69 -15.80 11.67 43.06
CA THR A 69 -15.31 12.68 44.04
C THR A 69 -14.27 13.62 43.49
N ASP A 70 -13.52 13.21 42.45
CA ASP A 70 -12.38 13.98 41.94
C ASP A 70 -12.70 14.59 40.59
N GLN A 71 -12.58 15.92 40.48
CA GLN A 71 -12.87 16.63 39.20
C GLN A 71 -11.60 17.07 38.47
N ASP A 72 -10.45 17.09 39.14
CA ASP A 72 -9.19 17.65 38.62
C ASP A 72 -7.95 16.78 38.91
N CYS A 73 -8.16 15.52 39.37
CA CYS A 73 -7.08 14.62 39.81
C CYS A 73 -6.27 15.14 40.97
N SER A 74 -6.92 15.82 41.93
CA SER A 74 -6.26 16.38 43.12
C SER A 74 -6.27 15.41 44.30
N SER A 75 -7.04 14.33 44.23
CA SER A 75 -7.03 13.25 45.25
C SER A 75 -5.68 12.52 45.24
N ALA A 76 -5.22 12.10 46.41
CA ALA A 76 -3.97 11.34 46.54
C ALA A 76 -4.00 10.03 45.70
N ALA A 77 -5.18 9.40 45.55
CA ALA A 77 -5.36 8.19 44.80
C ALA A 77 -5.22 8.40 43.27
N CYS A 78 -5.78 9.49 42.72
CA CYS A 78 -5.60 9.84 41.32
C CYS A 78 -4.16 10.32 41.04
N ALA A 79 -3.62 11.17 41.89
CA ALA A 79 -2.26 11.72 41.77
C ALA A 79 -1.21 10.61 41.74
N GLU A 80 -1.35 9.55 42.57
CA GLU A 80 -0.44 8.41 42.59
C GLU A 80 -0.35 7.72 41.22
N VAL A 81 -1.49 7.43 40.59
CA VAL A 81 -1.52 6.78 39.25
C VAL A 81 -0.91 7.71 38.22
N LYS A 82 -1.26 8.99 38.25
CA LYS A 82 -0.76 10.00 37.31
C LYS A 82 0.77 10.18 37.45
N ASP A 83 1.29 10.29 38.69
CA ASP A 83 2.73 10.49 38.92
C ASP A 83 3.56 9.28 38.47
N ILE A 84 3.05 8.07 38.63
CA ILE A 84 3.73 6.86 38.16
C ILE A 84 3.85 6.90 36.61
N LEU A 85 2.76 7.31 35.91
CA LEU A 85 2.77 7.42 34.48
C LEU A 85 3.66 8.55 33.96
N GLU A 86 3.62 9.74 34.59
CA GLU A 86 4.43 10.88 34.19
C GLU A 86 5.92 10.69 34.47
N ALA A 87 6.27 9.76 35.37
CA ALA A 87 7.67 9.44 35.70
C ALA A 87 8.31 8.48 34.68
N ASP A 88 7.53 7.83 33.80
CA ASP A 88 8.06 6.90 32.83
C ASP A 88 8.43 7.61 31.52
N ASP A 89 9.68 7.42 31.06
CA ASP A 89 10.20 8.01 29.82
C ASP A 89 9.44 7.56 28.55
N GLY A 90 8.66 6.49 28.64
CA GLY A 90 7.80 5.98 27.57
C GLY A 90 6.46 6.72 27.44
N VAL A 91 6.15 7.63 28.36
CA VAL A 91 4.92 8.45 28.36
C VAL A 91 5.22 9.86 27.87
N GLU A 92 4.48 10.33 26.86
CA GLU A 92 4.61 11.68 26.32
C GLU A 92 3.75 12.68 27.11
N THR A 93 2.48 12.34 27.35
CA THR A 93 1.54 13.19 28.08
C THR A 93 0.50 12.36 28.81
N VAL A 94 0.06 12.84 29.98
CA VAL A 94 -1.07 12.29 30.75
C VAL A 94 -2.12 13.38 30.93
N THR A 95 -3.32 13.18 30.43
CA THR A 95 -4.43 14.11 30.55
C THR A 95 -5.57 13.48 31.35
N TYR A 96 -5.92 14.08 32.47
CA TYR A 96 -7.08 13.66 33.23
C TYR A 96 -8.36 14.22 32.63
N ARG A 97 -9.41 13.40 32.54
CA ARG A 97 -10.78 13.82 32.22
C ARG A 97 -11.71 13.31 33.33
N SER A 98 -12.43 14.25 33.91
CA SER A 98 -13.46 13.92 34.89
C SER A 98 -14.62 13.18 34.22
N ARG A 99 -15.50 12.60 35.04
CA ARG A 99 -16.77 11.99 34.57
C ARG A 99 -17.60 12.98 33.77
N GLU A 100 -17.70 14.22 34.23
CA GLU A 100 -18.45 15.27 33.56
C GLU A 100 -17.83 15.65 32.20
N ASP A 101 -16.50 15.82 32.15
CA ASP A 101 -15.80 16.12 30.89
C ASP A 101 -15.93 14.98 29.89
N SER A 102 -15.85 13.73 30.37
CA SER A 102 -16.04 12.51 29.55
C SER A 102 -17.45 12.47 28.97
N TYR A 103 -18.48 12.80 29.76
CA TYR A 103 -19.86 12.87 29.29
C TYR A 103 -20.09 14.01 28.29
N GLN A 104 -19.57 15.20 28.58
CA GLN A 104 -19.70 16.34 27.65
C GLN A 104 -19.03 16.02 26.30
N ARG A 105 -17.88 15.39 26.33
CA ARG A 105 -17.19 14.95 25.11
C ARG A 105 -17.99 13.88 24.36
N PHE A 106 -18.55 12.93 25.06
CA PHE A 106 -19.43 11.91 24.48
C PHE A 106 -20.64 12.55 23.79
N VAL A 107 -21.32 13.50 24.46
CA VAL A 107 -22.46 14.24 23.87
C VAL A 107 -22.03 15.05 22.65
N GLU A 108 -20.87 15.70 22.69
CA GLU A 108 -20.34 16.47 21.54
C GLU A 108 -20.12 15.58 20.32
N VAL A 109 -19.57 14.37 20.51
CA VAL A 109 -19.24 13.45 19.44
C VAL A 109 -20.49 12.79 18.84
N PHE A 110 -21.45 12.39 19.68
CA PHE A 110 -22.58 11.57 19.25
C PHE A 110 -23.90 12.34 19.01
N ARG A 111 -23.97 13.61 19.41
CA ARG A 111 -25.19 14.43 19.26
C ARG A 111 -25.77 14.44 17.86
N ASP A 112 -24.91 14.54 16.85
CA ASP A 112 -25.33 14.66 15.45
C ASP A 112 -25.37 13.30 14.72
N THR A 113 -24.67 12.29 15.25
CA THR A 113 -24.56 10.97 14.60
C THR A 113 -25.52 9.93 15.19
N ASP A 114 -25.73 9.95 16.49
CA ASP A 114 -26.63 9.05 17.20
C ASP A 114 -27.26 9.73 18.44
N PRO A 115 -28.28 10.59 18.25
CA PRO A 115 -28.93 11.29 19.35
C PRO A 115 -29.64 10.36 20.32
N VAL A 116 -30.08 9.17 19.87
CA VAL A 116 -30.74 8.18 20.75
C VAL A 116 -29.74 7.63 21.76
N LEU A 117 -28.53 7.34 21.32
CA LEU A 117 -27.47 6.89 22.22
C LEU A 117 -27.15 7.92 23.31
N VAL A 118 -27.18 9.22 22.95
CA VAL A 118 -26.96 10.31 23.91
C VAL A 118 -28.08 10.39 24.94
N GLU A 119 -29.36 10.21 24.52
CA GLU A 119 -30.49 10.26 25.42
C GLU A 119 -30.54 9.06 26.38
N GLU A 120 -30.06 7.89 25.95
CA GLU A 120 -30.07 6.66 26.76
C GLU A 120 -28.82 6.54 27.68
N THR A 121 -27.75 7.32 27.43
CA THR A 121 -26.52 7.27 28.23
C THR A 121 -26.56 8.28 29.37
N SER A 122 -26.51 7.81 30.61
CA SER A 122 -26.42 8.68 31.77
C SER A 122 -24.96 9.12 32.01
N PRO A 123 -24.70 10.29 32.63
CA PRO A 123 -23.37 10.71 33.04
C PRO A 123 -22.61 9.66 33.87
N ASP A 124 -23.35 8.92 34.72
CA ASP A 124 -22.79 7.90 35.60
C ASP A 124 -22.26 6.66 34.86
N ALA A 125 -22.64 6.49 33.60
CA ALA A 125 -22.15 5.38 32.77
C ALA A 125 -20.70 5.59 32.28
N LEU A 126 -20.16 6.80 32.39
CA LEU A 126 -18.83 7.13 31.93
C LEU A 126 -17.92 7.43 33.12
N PRO A 127 -16.91 6.60 33.43
CA PRO A 127 -15.97 6.85 34.52
C PRO A 127 -15.01 8.01 34.20
N ALA A 128 -14.37 8.57 35.23
CA ALA A 128 -13.21 9.41 35.05
C ALA A 128 -12.05 8.59 34.48
N ALA A 129 -11.24 9.20 33.65
CA ALA A 129 -10.13 8.50 32.99
C ALA A 129 -8.89 9.34 32.83
N LEU A 130 -7.72 8.67 32.87
CA LEU A 130 -6.44 9.22 32.44
C LEU A 130 -6.24 8.82 30.98
N HIS A 131 -6.09 9.82 30.12
CA HIS A 131 -5.73 9.68 28.72
C HIS A 131 -4.22 9.79 28.58
N VAL A 132 -3.57 8.67 28.30
CA VAL A 132 -2.11 8.56 28.25
C VAL A 132 -1.67 8.47 26.81
N ARG A 133 -0.84 9.41 26.37
CA ARG A 133 -0.14 9.33 25.09
C ARG A 133 1.25 8.75 25.31
N LEU A 134 1.55 7.69 24.58
CA LEU A 134 2.83 7.02 24.64
C LEU A 134 3.78 7.57 23.57
N VAL A 135 5.07 7.68 23.89
CA VAL A 135 6.13 8.04 22.93
C VAL A 135 6.18 7.00 21.79
N ASN A 136 6.03 5.73 22.13
CA ASN A 136 5.83 4.65 21.17
C ASN A 136 4.47 4.00 21.42
N PRO A 137 3.44 4.32 20.62
CA PRO A 137 2.09 3.82 20.84
C PRO A 137 1.95 2.28 20.81
N THR A 138 2.94 1.58 20.25
CA THR A 138 2.95 0.10 20.20
C THR A 138 3.58 -0.56 21.41
N ASP A 139 4.20 0.23 22.31
CA ASP A 139 4.84 -0.24 23.54
C ASP A 139 3.97 0.14 24.74
N THR A 140 3.19 -0.79 25.24
CA THR A 140 2.26 -0.61 26.37
C THR A 140 2.90 -0.87 27.74
N ALA A 141 4.20 -1.18 27.80
CA ALA A 141 4.91 -1.45 29.06
C ALA A 141 4.75 -0.34 30.12
N PRO A 142 4.78 0.98 29.77
CA PRO A 142 4.55 2.04 30.75
C PRO A 142 3.17 1.98 31.41
N VAL A 143 2.16 1.54 30.67
CA VAL A 143 0.78 1.42 31.18
C VAL A 143 0.58 0.17 32.04
N ASP A 144 1.36 -0.89 31.78
CA ASP A 144 1.31 -2.10 32.58
C ASP A 144 1.74 -1.87 34.05
N ALA A 145 2.55 -0.84 34.31
CA ALA A 145 2.98 -0.48 35.66
C ALA A 145 1.82 -0.07 36.59
N VAL A 146 0.73 0.43 36.03
CA VAL A 146 -0.46 0.87 36.78
C VAL A 146 -1.63 -0.09 36.69
N ARG A 147 -1.53 -1.16 35.90
CA ARG A 147 -2.62 -2.11 35.63
C ARG A 147 -3.21 -2.78 36.86
N ASP A 148 -2.35 -3.12 37.82
CA ASP A 148 -2.74 -3.86 39.03
C ASP A 148 -3.05 -2.94 40.23
N LEU A 149 -3.07 -1.62 40.02
CA LEU A 149 -3.40 -0.68 41.08
C LEU A 149 -4.91 -0.70 41.36
N PRO A 150 -5.32 -0.65 42.65
CA PRO A 150 -6.74 -0.69 43.02
C PRO A 150 -7.55 0.50 42.52
N GLN A 151 -6.88 1.61 42.18
CA GLN A 151 -7.47 2.83 41.62
C GLN A 151 -7.81 2.72 40.13
N VAL A 152 -7.31 1.68 39.44
CA VAL A 152 -7.52 1.44 38.01
C VAL A 152 -8.58 0.36 37.84
N ASP A 153 -9.69 0.72 37.20
CA ASP A 153 -10.78 -0.24 36.92
C ASP A 153 -10.51 -1.02 35.62
N THR A 154 -10.27 -0.28 34.55
CA THR A 154 -10.05 -0.89 33.21
C THR A 154 -9.08 -0.06 32.39
N ILE A 155 -8.22 -0.75 31.63
CA ILE A 155 -7.36 -0.12 30.64
C ILE A 155 -7.88 -0.44 29.26
N VAL A 156 -8.30 0.60 28.53
CA VAL A 156 -8.79 0.49 27.16
C VAL A 156 -7.66 0.92 26.22
N ASP A 157 -7.07 -0.07 25.56
CA ASP A 157 -6.01 0.13 24.59
C ASP A 157 -6.60 0.04 23.18
N GLN A 158 -6.55 1.15 22.45
CA GLN A 158 -7.04 1.23 21.06
C GLN A 158 -5.99 0.80 20.02
N VAL A 159 -4.77 0.48 20.46
CA VAL A 159 -3.68 0.07 19.55
C VAL A 159 -4.03 -1.21 18.81
N GLU A 160 -4.73 -2.15 19.46
CA GLU A 160 -5.11 -3.43 18.83
C GLU A 160 -6.14 -3.24 17.72
N GLU A 161 -7.10 -2.32 17.85
CA GLU A 161 -8.07 -1.96 16.81
C GLU A 161 -7.37 -1.33 15.60
N VAL A 162 -6.42 -0.41 15.84
CA VAL A 162 -5.61 0.21 14.79
C VAL A 162 -4.75 -0.84 14.08
N ARG A 163 -4.12 -1.74 14.84
CA ARG A 163 -3.34 -2.85 14.31
C ARG A 163 -4.20 -3.78 13.45
N SER A 164 -5.40 -4.10 13.90
CA SER A 164 -6.35 -4.93 13.16
C SER A 164 -6.78 -4.28 11.85
N ALA A 165 -7.12 -2.99 11.86
CA ALA A 165 -7.46 -2.23 10.65
C ALA A 165 -6.28 -2.21 9.66
N THR A 166 -5.07 -1.97 10.16
CA THR A 166 -3.85 -1.96 9.33
C THR A 166 -3.54 -3.34 8.76
N ASN A 167 -3.77 -4.41 9.52
CA ASN A 167 -3.60 -5.79 9.04
C ASN A 167 -4.53 -6.11 7.87
N ASN A 168 -5.76 -5.57 7.87
CA ASN A 168 -6.69 -5.72 6.75
C ASN A 168 -6.14 -5.05 5.48
N LEU A 169 -5.60 -3.83 5.58
CA LEU A 169 -4.94 -3.15 4.47
C LEU A 169 -3.71 -3.92 3.97
N ASN A 170 -2.91 -4.46 4.88
CA ASN A 170 -1.77 -5.31 4.54
C ASN A 170 -2.19 -6.61 3.83
N SER A 171 -3.34 -7.17 4.18
CA SER A 171 -3.89 -8.35 3.52
C SER A 171 -4.31 -8.04 2.08
N ILE A 172 -4.96 -6.89 1.85
CA ILE A 172 -5.30 -6.41 0.50
C ILE A 172 -4.02 -6.19 -0.33
N ARG A 173 -3.01 -5.55 0.26
CA ARG A 173 -1.71 -5.35 -0.37
C ARG A 173 -1.08 -6.68 -0.79
N ASN A 174 -1.04 -7.66 0.12
CA ASN A 174 -0.43 -8.97 -0.14
C ASN A 174 -1.18 -9.73 -1.25
N ALA A 175 -2.52 -9.67 -1.26
CA ALA A 175 -3.33 -10.24 -2.33
C ALA A 175 -3.03 -9.57 -3.68
N THR A 176 -2.90 -8.24 -3.70
CA THR A 176 -2.55 -7.47 -4.92
C THR A 176 -1.17 -7.86 -5.44
N PHE A 177 -0.16 -8.00 -4.57
CA PHE A 177 1.16 -8.46 -4.99
C PHE A 177 1.18 -9.90 -5.47
N LEU A 178 0.38 -10.79 -4.87
CA LEU A 178 0.23 -12.17 -5.36
C LEU A 178 -0.35 -12.19 -6.78
N LEU A 179 -1.40 -11.42 -7.04
CA LEU A 179 -1.98 -11.28 -8.37
C LEU A 179 -0.97 -10.69 -9.37
N ALA A 180 -0.24 -9.65 -8.96
CA ALA A 180 0.82 -9.06 -9.78
C ALA A 180 1.92 -10.06 -10.12
N PHE A 181 2.31 -10.91 -9.17
CA PHE A 181 3.29 -11.98 -9.40
C PHE A 181 2.80 -13.00 -10.44
N VAL A 182 1.55 -13.47 -10.30
CA VAL A 182 0.94 -14.41 -11.27
C VAL A 182 0.89 -13.78 -12.67
N GLN A 183 0.51 -12.49 -12.76
CA GLN A 183 0.49 -11.76 -14.03
C GLN A 183 1.89 -11.55 -14.61
N ALA A 184 2.90 -11.29 -13.79
CA ALA A 184 4.28 -11.17 -14.25
C ALA A 184 4.81 -12.49 -14.83
N VAL A 185 4.48 -13.62 -14.19
CA VAL A 185 4.80 -14.96 -14.72
C VAL A 185 4.10 -15.19 -16.07
N ALA A 186 2.80 -14.85 -16.19
CA ALA A 186 2.07 -14.95 -17.45
C ALA A 186 2.71 -14.07 -18.54
N ALA A 187 3.14 -12.86 -18.23
CA ALA A 187 3.83 -11.97 -19.16
C ALA A 187 5.15 -12.59 -19.65
N ILE A 188 5.94 -13.19 -18.75
CA ILE A 188 7.19 -13.90 -19.11
C ILE A 188 6.91 -15.03 -20.11
N PHE A 189 5.90 -15.85 -19.84
CA PHE A 189 5.51 -16.92 -20.78
C PHE A 189 5.03 -16.38 -22.12
N LEU A 190 4.25 -15.30 -22.14
CA LEU A 190 3.80 -14.66 -23.38
C LEU A 190 4.97 -14.10 -24.19
N ILE A 191 5.92 -13.44 -23.54
CA ILE A 191 7.14 -12.94 -24.20
C ILE A 191 7.92 -14.10 -24.80
N ALA A 192 8.15 -15.15 -24.01
CA ALA A 192 8.89 -16.32 -24.47
C ALA A 192 8.22 -16.97 -25.68
N ASN A 193 6.89 -17.16 -25.65
CA ASN A 193 6.11 -17.73 -26.74
C ASN A 193 6.14 -16.84 -27.99
N MET A 194 5.91 -15.53 -27.82
CA MET A 194 5.96 -14.55 -28.91
C MET A 194 7.32 -14.58 -29.63
N VAL A 195 8.40 -14.51 -28.85
CA VAL A 195 9.77 -14.51 -29.37
C VAL A 195 10.09 -15.85 -30.08
N GLN A 196 9.64 -16.96 -29.53
CA GLN A 196 9.83 -18.28 -30.11
C GLN A 196 9.13 -18.39 -31.49
N ILE A 197 7.86 -17.99 -31.58
CA ILE A 197 7.08 -18.01 -32.82
C ILE A 197 7.69 -17.05 -33.85
N ALA A 198 8.08 -15.84 -33.43
CA ALA A 198 8.69 -14.87 -34.33
C ALA A 198 10.04 -15.38 -34.88
N ALA A 199 10.88 -16.01 -34.06
CA ALA A 199 12.14 -16.60 -34.46
C ALA A 199 11.92 -17.81 -35.41
N TYR A 200 10.92 -18.65 -35.12
CA TYR A 200 10.59 -19.80 -35.99
C TYR A 200 10.14 -19.35 -37.36
N ASN A 201 9.23 -18.35 -37.45
CA ASN A 201 8.71 -17.81 -38.70
C ASN A 201 9.78 -17.17 -39.59
N ARG A 202 10.91 -16.75 -38.99
CA ARG A 202 12.04 -16.10 -39.66
C ARG A 202 13.30 -16.97 -39.68
N SER A 203 13.18 -18.27 -39.40
CA SER A 203 14.33 -19.18 -39.28
C SER A 203 15.18 -19.25 -40.55
N THR A 204 14.55 -19.24 -41.72
CA THR A 204 15.24 -19.25 -43.03
C THR A 204 16.03 -17.94 -43.26
N GLU A 205 15.41 -16.77 -42.96
CA GLU A 205 16.07 -15.47 -43.08
C GLU A 205 17.28 -15.37 -42.14
N ILE A 206 17.11 -15.84 -40.89
CA ILE A 206 18.19 -15.90 -39.89
C ILE A 206 19.31 -16.82 -40.36
N GLY A 207 18.97 -17.99 -40.94
CA GLY A 207 19.95 -18.92 -41.49
C GLY A 207 20.79 -18.31 -42.60
N ILE A 208 20.16 -17.62 -43.56
CA ILE A 208 20.84 -16.95 -44.66
C ILE A 208 21.76 -15.84 -44.11
N MET A 209 21.26 -15.00 -43.19
CA MET A 209 22.09 -13.95 -42.57
C MET A 209 23.33 -14.49 -41.86
N ARG A 210 23.19 -15.65 -41.21
CA ARG A 210 24.34 -16.33 -40.56
C ARG A 210 25.33 -16.91 -41.54
N MET A 211 24.88 -17.47 -42.65
CA MET A 211 25.79 -17.97 -43.70
C MET A 211 26.63 -16.85 -44.33
N VAL A 212 26.08 -15.64 -44.41
CA VAL A 212 26.81 -14.44 -44.90
C VAL A 212 27.67 -13.75 -43.80
N GLY A 213 27.72 -14.35 -42.57
CA GLY A 213 28.58 -13.88 -41.50
C GLY A 213 27.95 -12.87 -40.52
N ALA A 214 26.62 -12.71 -40.48
CA ALA A 214 25.97 -11.84 -39.53
C ALA A 214 26.17 -12.34 -38.09
N SER A 215 26.51 -11.42 -37.18
CA SER A 215 26.67 -11.75 -35.77
C SER A 215 25.34 -12.15 -35.12
N ARG A 216 25.42 -12.96 -34.05
CA ARG A 216 24.24 -13.37 -33.26
C ARG A 216 23.44 -12.18 -32.77
N TRP A 217 24.11 -11.10 -32.40
CA TRP A 217 23.45 -9.90 -31.91
C TRP A 217 22.56 -9.25 -32.97
N ILE A 218 23.05 -9.13 -34.22
CA ILE A 218 22.28 -8.54 -35.33
C ILE A 218 21.04 -9.35 -35.66
N THR A 219 21.12 -10.68 -35.59
CA THR A 219 19.99 -11.58 -35.88
C THR A 219 18.96 -11.67 -34.74
N GLN A 220 19.36 -11.41 -33.50
CA GLN A 220 18.50 -11.50 -32.31
C GLN A 220 17.91 -10.13 -31.88
N ALA A 221 18.62 -9.05 -32.12
CA ALA A 221 18.25 -7.71 -31.67
C ALA A 221 16.83 -7.26 -32.09
N PRO A 222 16.32 -7.55 -33.31
CA PRO A 222 14.96 -7.15 -33.69
C PRO A 222 13.89 -7.75 -32.76
N PHE A 223 14.01 -9.03 -32.38
CA PHE A 223 13.03 -9.72 -31.53
C PHE A 223 13.06 -9.21 -30.08
N VAL A 224 14.25 -8.94 -29.54
CA VAL A 224 14.38 -8.33 -28.21
C VAL A 224 13.75 -6.94 -28.23
N LEU A 225 13.99 -6.17 -29.30
CA LEU A 225 13.44 -4.83 -29.44
C LEU A 225 11.89 -4.85 -29.60
N GLU A 226 11.34 -5.85 -30.31
CA GLU A 226 9.88 -6.05 -30.38
C GLU A 226 9.28 -6.23 -28.98
N ALA A 227 9.87 -7.09 -28.14
CA ALA A 227 9.40 -7.31 -26.77
C ALA A 227 9.55 -6.04 -25.90
N VAL A 228 10.67 -5.33 -26.03
CA VAL A 228 10.94 -4.08 -25.29
C VAL A 228 9.93 -2.98 -25.68
N VAL A 229 9.67 -2.79 -26.99
CA VAL A 229 8.71 -1.78 -27.47
C VAL A 229 7.30 -2.10 -27.01
N ALA A 230 6.87 -3.36 -27.13
CA ALA A 230 5.56 -3.79 -26.66
C ALA A 230 5.40 -3.58 -25.14
N SER A 231 6.43 -3.95 -24.36
CA SER A 231 6.45 -3.72 -22.91
C SER A 231 6.44 -2.24 -22.56
N PHE A 232 7.19 -1.41 -23.29
CA PHE A 232 7.18 0.04 -23.10
C PHE A 232 5.79 0.65 -23.32
N ILE A 233 5.10 0.25 -24.40
CA ILE A 233 3.73 0.69 -24.64
C ILE A 233 2.81 0.24 -23.49
N GLY A 234 2.96 -1.00 -23.01
CA GLY A 234 2.24 -1.51 -21.84
C GLY A 234 2.48 -0.68 -20.58
N VAL A 235 3.74 -0.30 -20.30
CA VAL A 235 4.11 0.56 -19.16
C VAL A 235 3.45 1.94 -19.27
N VAL A 236 3.46 2.55 -20.46
CA VAL A 236 2.81 3.85 -20.68
C VAL A 236 1.30 3.75 -20.45
N LEU A 237 0.66 2.71 -20.99
CA LEU A 237 -0.77 2.48 -20.76
C LEU A 237 -1.10 2.20 -19.28
N ALA A 238 -0.24 1.47 -18.58
CA ALA A 238 -0.37 1.26 -17.13
C ALA A 238 -0.35 2.60 -16.37
N GLY A 239 0.61 3.47 -16.65
CA GLY A 239 0.69 4.79 -16.05
C GLY A 239 -0.56 5.62 -16.29
N LEU A 240 -0.98 5.73 -17.55
CA LEU A 240 -2.22 6.45 -17.90
C LEU A 240 -3.44 5.86 -17.19
N GLY A 241 -3.54 4.52 -17.13
CA GLY A 241 -4.62 3.81 -16.45
C GLY A 241 -4.63 4.08 -14.94
N VAL A 242 -3.48 4.03 -14.27
CA VAL A 242 -3.36 4.31 -12.83
C VAL A 242 -3.72 5.76 -12.51
N PHE A 243 -3.21 6.73 -13.28
CA PHE A 243 -3.57 8.14 -13.11
C PHE A 243 -5.06 8.39 -13.32
N ALA A 244 -5.64 7.81 -14.37
CA ALA A 244 -7.07 7.91 -14.63
C ALA A 244 -7.91 7.25 -13.51
N ALA A 245 -7.54 6.04 -13.08
CA ALA A 245 -8.23 5.35 -12.00
C ALA A 245 -8.17 6.13 -10.69
N LYS A 246 -7.00 6.71 -10.34
CA LYS A 246 -6.86 7.56 -9.15
C LYS A 246 -7.86 8.72 -9.21
N SER A 247 -7.82 9.53 -10.26
CA SER A 247 -8.59 10.78 -10.33
C SER A 247 -10.10 10.57 -10.49
N THR A 248 -10.54 9.49 -11.17
CA THR A 248 -11.96 9.28 -11.49
C THR A 248 -12.67 8.32 -10.55
N ILE A 249 -11.93 7.33 -10.01
CA ILE A 249 -12.53 6.26 -9.19
C ILE A 249 -12.08 6.39 -7.74
N VAL A 250 -10.76 6.38 -7.49
CA VAL A 250 -10.24 6.29 -6.13
C VAL A 250 -10.56 7.56 -5.33
N ASP A 251 -10.18 8.73 -5.86
CA ASP A 251 -10.38 10.00 -5.15
C ASP A 251 -11.87 10.30 -4.93
N SER A 252 -12.75 9.93 -5.86
CA SER A 252 -14.20 10.12 -5.71
C SER A 252 -14.83 9.13 -4.74
N SER A 253 -14.42 7.85 -4.78
CA SER A 253 -14.98 6.81 -3.92
C SER A 253 -14.52 6.90 -2.47
N LEU A 254 -13.31 7.39 -2.25
CA LEU A 254 -12.70 7.51 -0.91
C LEU A 254 -12.75 8.94 -0.35
N ALA A 255 -13.41 9.88 -1.05
CA ALA A 255 -13.46 11.30 -0.65
C ALA A 255 -13.96 11.50 0.79
N SER A 256 -14.99 10.77 1.21
CA SER A 256 -15.53 10.84 2.58
C SER A 256 -14.54 10.34 3.63
N LEU A 257 -13.81 9.27 3.32
CA LEU A 257 -12.80 8.69 4.20
C LEU A 257 -11.55 9.58 4.31
N TYR A 258 -11.20 10.29 3.25
CA TYR A 258 -10.12 11.28 3.26
C TYR A 258 -10.49 12.52 4.06
N GLN A 259 -11.74 13.02 3.90
CA GLN A 259 -12.23 14.18 4.65
C GLN A 259 -12.36 13.91 6.15
N SER A 260 -12.82 12.74 6.53
CA SER A 260 -12.89 12.29 7.93
C SER A 260 -11.53 11.86 8.51
N GLN A 261 -10.45 11.94 7.72
CA GLN A 261 -9.10 11.51 8.11
C GLN A 261 -9.01 10.04 8.57
N LEU A 262 -9.93 9.20 8.10
CA LEU A 262 -9.90 7.76 8.34
C LEU A 262 -8.91 7.02 7.46
N LEU A 263 -8.54 7.59 6.30
CA LEU A 263 -7.51 7.06 5.40
C LEU A 263 -6.61 8.20 4.92
N ALA A 264 -5.33 7.93 4.80
CA ALA A 264 -4.38 8.82 4.15
C ALA A 264 -4.67 8.90 2.64
N PRO A 265 -4.67 10.09 2.02
CA PRO A 265 -4.88 10.22 0.59
C PRO A 265 -3.69 9.69 -0.19
N ILE A 266 -3.94 8.96 -1.28
CA ILE A 266 -2.88 8.54 -2.20
C ILE A 266 -2.29 9.77 -2.88
N GLN A 267 -1.01 10.04 -2.64
CA GLN A 267 -0.34 11.19 -3.22
C GLN A 267 0.03 10.94 -4.70
N THR A 268 -0.12 11.98 -5.51
CA THR A 268 0.27 11.89 -6.93
C THR A 268 1.79 11.71 -7.10
N SER A 269 2.58 12.22 -6.15
CA SER A 269 4.03 11.99 -6.06
C SER A 269 4.40 10.51 -6.02
N ASP A 270 3.61 9.69 -5.30
CA ASP A 270 3.89 8.26 -5.16
C ASP A 270 3.76 7.53 -6.48
N ILE A 271 2.81 7.94 -7.32
CA ILE A 271 2.67 7.40 -8.67
C ILE A 271 3.87 7.78 -9.52
N TRP A 272 4.31 9.04 -9.45
CA TRP A 272 5.46 9.51 -10.23
C TRP A 272 6.78 8.83 -9.85
N VAL A 273 6.90 8.31 -8.65
CA VAL A 273 8.08 7.55 -8.20
C VAL A 273 7.92 6.06 -8.53
N SER A 274 6.78 5.45 -8.15
CA SER A 274 6.58 4.00 -8.27
C SER A 274 6.41 3.54 -9.72
N TRP A 275 5.62 4.25 -10.53
CA TRP A 275 5.36 3.87 -11.92
C TRP A 275 6.61 3.78 -12.81
N PRO A 276 7.51 4.78 -12.87
CA PRO A 276 8.71 4.67 -13.69
C PRO A 276 9.66 3.57 -13.21
N LEU A 277 9.79 3.40 -11.90
CA LEU A 277 10.66 2.38 -11.30
C LEU A 277 10.18 0.96 -11.65
N VAL A 278 8.89 0.69 -11.48
CA VAL A 278 8.26 -0.58 -11.86
C VAL A 278 8.31 -0.77 -13.38
N GLY A 279 8.07 0.30 -14.14
CA GLY A 279 8.13 0.27 -15.60
C GLY A 279 9.51 -0.10 -16.13
N ILE A 280 10.57 0.47 -15.58
CA ILE A 280 11.96 0.12 -15.94
C ILE A 280 12.22 -1.35 -15.62
N ALA A 281 11.83 -1.82 -14.45
CA ALA A 281 11.99 -3.22 -14.05
C ALA A 281 11.24 -4.17 -15.01
N ALA A 282 10.02 -3.84 -15.42
CA ALA A 282 9.24 -4.62 -16.37
C ALA A 282 9.90 -4.68 -17.77
N ILE A 283 10.41 -3.56 -18.28
CA ILE A 283 11.11 -3.48 -19.57
C ILE A 283 12.41 -4.31 -19.53
N LEU A 284 13.16 -4.23 -18.44
CA LEU A 284 14.37 -5.04 -18.25
C LEU A 284 14.04 -6.54 -18.19
N ALA A 285 13.00 -6.91 -17.47
CA ALA A 285 12.54 -8.29 -17.41
C ALA A 285 12.12 -8.81 -18.79
N ALA A 286 11.43 -7.99 -19.60
CA ALA A 286 11.06 -8.33 -20.97
C ALA A 286 12.30 -8.54 -21.86
N ALA A 287 13.29 -7.66 -21.77
CA ALA A 287 14.52 -7.76 -22.53
C ALA A 287 15.33 -9.03 -22.16
N ILE A 288 15.42 -9.32 -20.87
CA ILE A 288 16.10 -10.53 -20.35
C ILE A 288 15.38 -11.77 -20.84
N THR A 289 14.04 -11.84 -20.65
CA THR A 289 13.23 -13.00 -21.08
C THR A 289 13.37 -13.27 -22.57
N ALA A 290 13.25 -12.22 -23.41
CA ALA A 290 13.42 -12.35 -24.84
C ALA A 290 14.83 -12.85 -25.21
N SER A 291 15.86 -12.32 -24.57
CA SER A 291 17.26 -12.69 -24.82
C SER A 291 17.55 -14.14 -24.40
N VAL A 292 17.04 -14.58 -23.24
CA VAL A 292 17.21 -15.95 -22.74
C VAL A 292 16.48 -16.94 -23.65
N THR A 293 15.24 -16.64 -24.03
CA THR A 293 14.43 -17.47 -24.94
C THR A 293 15.12 -17.68 -26.27
N LEU A 294 15.64 -16.62 -26.87
CA LEU A 294 16.40 -16.71 -28.13
C LEU A 294 17.65 -17.54 -28.02
N ARG A 295 18.39 -17.39 -26.91
CA ARG A 295 19.59 -18.21 -26.68
C ARG A 295 19.27 -19.71 -26.52
N ALA A 296 18.20 -20.02 -25.85
CA ALA A 296 17.75 -21.40 -25.64
C ALA A 296 17.27 -22.05 -26.94
N TYR A 297 16.52 -21.30 -27.78
CA TYR A 297 15.88 -21.81 -28.98
C TYR A 297 16.80 -21.83 -30.22
N VAL A 298 17.69 -20.85 -30.37
CA VAL A 298 18.60 -20.72 -31.53
C VAL A 298 19.90 -21.50 -31.32
N ARG A 299 20.07 -22.18 -30.20
CA ARG A 299 21.25 -23.01 -29.91
C ARG A 299 21.17 -24.42 -30.53
N LYS A 300 19.97 -24.81 -31.00
CA LYS A 300 19.75 -26.02 -31.81
C LYS A 300 19.79 -25.69 -33.27
#